data_8524f6adae140010b7769c2117a7e0ff
#
_entry.id   8524f6adae140010b7769c2117a7e0ff
#
_cell.length_a   1.000
_cell.length_b   1.000
_cell.length_c   1.000
_cell.angle_alpha   90.00
_cell.angle_beta   90.00
_cell.angle_gamma   90.00
#
_symmetry.space_group_name_H-M   'P 1'
#
loop_
_entity.id
_entity.type
_entity.pdbx_description
1 polymer ?
#
loop_
_entity_poly.entity_id
_entity_poly.type
_entity_poly.pdbx_seq_one_letter_code
_entity_poly.pdbx_strand_id
1 'polypeptide(L)'
;FGFTIVLLLSLWALLTFSALLFVELYQTAESDAGIGTLAEQYFGKAGRIVSTLVLIVFLYALIAAYVSGGGSLLMDLLPATGDAGGSNKLAVLLFTVIFGTFIVIGTHSVDKINRVLFFVMIAAFVLVLSLMLPKIQFDNLMAMPIDNALMISASPVFFTAFGFHGSIPSLNKYLGGNAKALRIAILIGSGITLFAYILWQLSTHGLLTQNEFLQILQQDATLNGLVTATLTI
;
A
#
# COMPACT_ATOMS: atom_id res chain seq x y z
N PHE A 1 -15.62 -13.16 2.95
CA PHE A 1 -14.81 -13.06 1.72
C PHE A 1 -15.56 -12.31 0.60
N GLY A 2 -16.76 -12.73 0.20
CA GLY A 2 -17.46 -12.13 -0.96
C GLY A 2 -17.65 -10.61 -0.85
N PHE A 3 -18.09 -10.10 0.30
CA PHE A 3 -18.24 -8.65 0.50
C PHE A 3 -16.89 -7.90 0.43
N THR A 4 -15.85 -8.46 1.01
CA THR A 4 -14.49 -7.88 0.96
C THR A 4 -14.00 -7.73 -0.48
N ILE A 5 -14.24 -8.73 -1.32
CA ILE A 5 -13.91 -8.68 -2.75
C ILE A 5 -14.74 -7.63 -3.48
N VAL A 6 -16.05 -7.53 -3.22
CA VAL A 6 -16.90 -6.50 -3.83
C VAL A 6 -16.42 -5.10 -3.44
N LEU A 7 -16.08 -4.88 -2.16
CA LEU A 7 -15.53 -3.62 -1.68
C LEU A 7 -14.19 -3.29 -2.35
N LEU A 8 -13.28 -4.27 -2.41
CA LEU A 8 -11.97 -4.13 -3.05
C LEU A 8 -12.09 -3.77 -4.54
N LEU A 9 -12.95 -4.48 -5.27
CA LEU A 9 -13.21 -4.22 -6.69
C LEU A 9 -13.85 -2.84 -6.91
N SER A 10 -14.78 -2.44 -6.06
CA SER A 10 -15.46 -1.15 -6.16
C SER A 10 -14.49 0.01 -5.94
N LEU A 11 -13.64 -0.09 -4.91
CA LEU A 11 -12.63 0.94 -4.62
C LEU A 11 -11.52 0.96 -5.68
N TRP A 12 -11.08 -0.20 -6.16
CA TRP A 12 -10.14 -0.26 -7.28
C TRP A 12 -10.72 0.40 -8.53
N ALA A 13 -11.95 0.10 -8.90
CA ALA A 13 -12.60 0.69 -10.08
C ALA A 13 -12.74 2.20 -9.93
N LEU A 14 -13.19 2.67 -8.75
CA LEU A 14 -13.32 4.11 -8.46
C LEU A 14 -11.97 4.83 -8.57
N LEU A 15 -10.92 4.30 -7.91
CA LEU A 15 -9.61 4.95 -7.87
C LEU A 15 -8.88 4.84 -9.21
N THR A 16 -9.01 3.71 -9.91
CA THR A 16 -8.47 3.57 -11.27
C THR A 16 -9.17 4.51 -12.25
N PHE A 17 -10.50 4.65 -12.17
CA PHE A 17 -11.24 5.62 -12.96
C PHE A 17 -10.79 7.05 -12.66
N SER A 18 -10.67 7.42 -11.39
CA SER A 18 -10.13 8.71 -10.97
C SER A 18 -8.71 8.95 -11.52
N ALA A 19 -7.84 7.94 -11.47
CA ALA A 19 -6.49 8.03 -12.03
C ALA A 19 -6.49 8.22 -13.56
N LEU A 20 -7.43 7.60 -14.27
CA LEU A 20 -7.59 7.80 -15.72
C LEU A 20 -8.05 9.21 -16.06
N LEU A 21 -8.83 9.88 -15.19
CA LEU A 21 -9.17 11.31 -15.36
C LEU A 21 -7.93 12.20 -15.33
N PHE A 22 -6.91 11.87 -14.54
CA PHE A 22 -5.63 12.59 -14.58
C PHE A 22 -4.95 12.50 -15.94
N VAL A 23 -5.11 11.39 -16.65
CA VAL A 23 -4.56 11.26 -18.01
C VAL A 23 -5.20 12.27 -18.96
N GLU A 24 -6.51 12.48 -18.83
CA GLU A 24 -7.23 13.50 -19.64
C GLU A 24 -6.76 14.93 -19.28
N LEU A 25 -6.57 15.21 -17.98
CA LEU A 25 -6.06 16.50 -17.53
C LEU A 25 -4.65 16.77 -18.08
N TYR A 26 -3.79 15.76 -18.14
CA TYR A 26 -2.43 15.90 -18.69
C TYR A 26 -2.38 16.14 -20.20
N GLN A 27 -3.44 15.87 -20.95
CA GLN A 27 -3.48 16.19 -22.38
C GLN A 27 -3.56 17.71 -22.63
N THR A 28 -4.00 18.49 -21.65
CA THR A 28 -4.13 19.95 -21.72
C THR A 28 -3.01 20.68 -21.00
N ALA A 29 -2.05 19.96 -20.42
CA ALA A 29 -0.96 20.50 -19.62
C ALA A 29 0.41 20.02 -20.14
N GLU A 30 1.46 20.68 -19.68
CA GLU A 30 2.84 20.24 -19.95
C GLU A 30 3.12 18.89 -19.29
N SER A 31 3.94 18.06 -19.93
CA SER A 31 4.23 16.69 -19.46
C SER A 31 4.91 16.62 -18.09
N ASP A 32 5.51 17.72 -17.61
CA ASP A 32 6.17 17.84 -16.33
C ASP A 32 5.35 18.62 -15.29
N ALA A 33 4.10 18.99 -15.62
CA ALA A 33 3.21 19.66 -14.71
C ALA A 33 2.96 18.82 -13.45
N GLY A 34 3.17 19.40 -12.27
CA GLY A 34 2.81 18.79 -10.99
C GLY A 34 1.32 18.99 -10.68
N ILE A 35 0.82 18.30 -9.65
CA ILE A 35 -0.58 18.42 -9.20
C ILE A 35 -0.95 19.87 -8.87
N GLY A 36 -0.02 20.63 -8.24
CA GLY A 36 -0.24 22.05 -7.96
C GLY A 36 -0.39 22.91 -9.22
N THR A 37 0.38 22.63 -10.26
CA THR A 37 0.30 23.34 -11.55
C THR A 37 -1.00 23.03 -12.26
N LEU A 38 -1.44 21.77 -12.26
CA LEU A 38 -2.75 21.37 -12.80
C LEU A 38 -3.89 22.08 -12.04
N ALA A 39 -3.82 22.11 -10.72
CA ALA A 39 -4.84 22.79 -9.90
C ALA A 39 -4.87 24.30 -10.16
N GLU A 40 -3.73 24.95 -10.44
CA GLU A 40 -3.66 26.36 -10.81
C GLU A 40 -4.37 26.64 -12.15
N GLN A 41 -4.24 25.75 -13.10
CA GLN A 41 -4.86 25.90 -14.43
C GLN A 41 -6.40 25.98 -14.34
N TYR A 42 -7.01 25.22 -13.42
CA TYR A 42 -8.47 25.15 -13.29
C TYR A 42 -9.05 26.03 -12.18
N PHE A 43 -8.31 26.24 -11.10
CA PHE A 43 -8.76 26.92 -9.87
C PHE A 43 -7.93 28.15 -9.50
N GLY A 44 -6.98 28.54 -10.37
CA GLY A 44 -6.09 29.67 -10.12
C GLY A 44 -5.13 29.45 -8.95
N LYS A 45 -4.49 30.54 -8.48
CA LYS A 45 -3.48 30.49 -7.41
C LYS A 45 -3.97 29.85 -6.11
N ALA A 46 -5.23 30.03 -5.75
CA ALA A 46 -5.80 29.39 -4.55
C ALA A 46 -5.82 27.86 -4.69
N GLY A 47 -6.21 27.34 -5.85
CA GLY A 47 -6.16 25.90 -6.14
C GLY A 47 -4.77 25.33 -6.02
N ARG A 48 -3.74 26.02 -6.54
CA ARG A 48 -2.34 25.61 -6.39
C ARG A 48 -1.92 25.51 -4.94
N ILE A 49 -2.20 26.54 -4.13
CA ILE A 49 -1.81 26.56 -2.72
C ILE A 49 -2.47 25.41 -1.96
N VAL A 50 -3.80 25.26 -2.10
CA VAL A 50 -4.57 24.23 -1.39
C VAL A 50 -4.09 22.83 -1.80
N SER A 51 -3.98 22.53 -3.09
CA SER A 51 -3.56 21.21 -3.57
C SER A 51 -2.14 20.86 -3.16
N THR A 52 -1.22 21.84 -3.16
CA THR A 52 0.15 21.66 -2.70
C THR A 52 0.21 21.38 -1.20
N LEU A 53 -0.53 22.12 -0.38
CA LEU A 53 -0.59 21.88 1.06
C LEU A 53 -1.16 20.49 1.39
N VAL A 54 -2.29 20.13 0.75
CA VAL A 54 -2.89 18.80 0.93
C VAL A 54 -1.90 17.69 0.54
N LEU A 55 -1.20 17.84 -0.59
CA LEU A 55 -0.20 16.88 -1.03
C LEU A 55 0.97 16.77 -0.03
N ILE A 56 1.47 17.89 0.49
CA ILE A 56 2.53 17.90 1.50
C ILE A 56 2.07 17.15 2.76
N VAL A 57 0.90 17.48 3.29
CA VAL A 57 0.35 16.80 4.49
C VAL A 57 0.20 15.30 4.24
N PHE A 58 -0.32 14.92 3.07
CA PHE A 58 -0.47 13.52 2.69
C PHE A 58 0.87 12.79 2.63
N LEU A 59 1.90 13.38 2.00
CA LEU A 59 3.22 12.78 1.91
C LEU A 59 3.90 12.65 3.28
N TYR A 60 3.74 13.66 4.15
CA TYR A 60 4.25 13.56 5.53
C TYR A 60 3.55 12.47 6.33
N ALA A 61 2.23 12.34 6.19
CA ALA A 61 1.48 11.26 6.83
C ALA A 61 1.94 9.87 6.34
N LEU A 62 2.19 9.71 5.04
CA LEU A 62 2.75 8.48 4.48
C LEU A 62 4.16 8.18 5.04
N ILE A 63 5.05 9.17 5.07
CA ILE A 63 6.40 8.99 5.64
C ILE A 63 6.31 8.57 7.11
N ALA A 64 5.45 9.22 7.90
CA ALA A 64 5.24 8.88 9.31
C ALA A 64 4.73 7.44 9.47
N ALA A 65 3.79 7.00 8.64
CA ALA A 65 3.28 5.64 8.64
C ALA A 65 4.36 4.61 8.28
N TYR A 66 5.15 4.88 7.24
CA TYR A 66 6.23 3.98 6.82
C TYR A 66 7.38 3.92 7.83
N VAL A 67 7.75 5.04 8.43
CA VAL A 67 8.81 5.09 9.46
C VAL A 67 8.35 4.37 10.73
N SER A 68 7.11 4.57 11.15
CA SER A 68 6.53 3.88 12.32
C SER A 68 6.40 2.37 12.06
N GLY A 69 5.80 1.99 10.93
CA GLY A 69 5.62 0.58 10.56
C GLY A 69 6.95 -0.14 10.30
N GLY A 70 7.90 0.50 9.61
CA GLY A 70 9.23 -0.05 9.39
C GLY A 70 10.04 -0.17 10.67
N GLY A 71 9.88 0.78 11.60
CA GLY A 71 10.49 0.71 12.93
C GLY A 71 9.95 -0.46 13.74
N SER A 72 8.64 -0.71 13.73
CA SER A 72 8.05 -1.86 14.43
C SER A 72 8.54 -3.21 13.86
N LEU A 73 8.60 -3.35 12.54
CA LEU A 73 9.13 -4.56 11.89
C LEU A 73 10.61 -4.78 12.22
N LEU A 74 11.40 -3.72 12.30
CA LEU A 74 12.80 -3.81 12.68
C LEU A 74 12.97 -4.21 14.14
N MET A 75 12.07 -3.77 15.01
CA MET A 75 12.05 -4.14 16.43
C MET A 75 11.83 -5.65 16.61
N ASP A 76 10.96 -6.25 15.82
CA ASP A 76 10.69 -7.69 15.86
C ASP A 76 11.92 -8.53 15.46
N LEU A 77 12.84 -7.96 14.67
CA LEU A 77 14.08 -8.58 14.25
C LEU A 77 15.25 -8.38 15.24
N LEU A 78 15.14 -7.40 16.14
CA LEU A 78 16.18 -7.13 17.14
C LEU A 78 15.95 -8.00 18.38
N PRO A 79 17.02 -8.60 18.96
CA PRO A 79 16.89 -9.34 20.21
C PRO A 79 16.35 -8.41 21.32
N ALA A 80 15.39 -8.91 22.08
CA ALA A 80 14.71 -8.19 23.15
C ALA A 80 15.72 -7.57 24.14
N THR A 81 16.02 -6.30 23.97
CA THR A 81 16.72 -5.50 24.98
C THR A 81 15.67 -5.04 25.98
N GLY A 82 15.77 -5.47 27.23
CA GLY A 82 14.78 -5.47 28.32
C GLY A 82 13.96 -4.21 28.64
N ASP A 83 13.98 -3.15 27.83
CA ASP A 83 13.14 -1.95 27.95
C ASP A 83 12.29 -1.76 26.70
N ALA A 84 11.04 -2.19 26.76
CA ALA A 84 10.09 -2.14 25.64
C ALA A 84 9.87 -0.72 25.05
N GLY A 85 9.99 0.33 25.87
CA GLY A 85 9.79 1.71 25.43
C GLY A 85 11.03 2.35 24.76
N GLY A 86 12.24 1.97 25.18
CA GLY A 86 13.49 2.44 24.58
C GLY A 86 13.81 1.74 23.27
N SER A 87 13.50 0.46 23.19
CA SER A 87 13.70 -0.38 22.01
C SER A 87 12.93 0.11 20.79
N ASN A 88 11.67 0.55 20.94
CA ASN A 88 10.86 1.07 19.82
C ASN A 88 11.43 2.37 19.22
N LYS A 89 11.86 3.32 20.04
CA LYS A 89 12.49 4.56 19.57
C LYS A 89 13.81 4.32 18.84
N LEU A 90 14.61 3.37 19.35
CA LEU A 90 15.86 2.97 18.71
C LEU A 90 15.62 2.33 17.34
N ALA A 91 14.63 1.42 17.23
CA ALA A 91 14.27 0.76 15.99
C ALA A 91 13.78 1.75 14.93
N VAL A 92 12.92 2.71 15.31
CA VAL A 92 12.46 3.81 14.45
C VAL A 92 13.63 4.68 14.01
N LEU A 93 14.56 5.02 14.93
CA LEU A 93 15.74 5.80 14.59
C LEU A 93 16.66 5.05 13.62
N LEU A 94 16.95 3.78 13.87
CA LEU A 94 17.78 2.96 13.01
C LEU A 94 17.16 2.81 11.61
N PHE A 95 15.85 2.54 11.55
CA PHE A 95 15.13 2.48 10.26
C PHE A 95 15.27 3.79 9.50
N THR A 96 15.06 4.93 10.18
CA THR A 96 15.15 6.26 9.57
C THR A 96 16.57 6.57 9.10
N VAL A 97 17.59 6.22 9.89
CA VAL A 97 19.00 6.46 9.52
C VAL A 97 19.39 5.58 8.34
N ILE A 98 19.05 4.28 8.35
CA ILE A 98 19.39 3.37 7.26
C ILE A 98 18.78 3.86 5.94
N PHE A 99 17.46 4.03 5.90
CA PHE A 99 16.79 4.43 4.66
C PHE A 99 17.03 5.88 4.29
N GLY A 100 17.12 6.78 5.28
CA GLY A 100 17.49 8.18 5.08
C GLY A 100 18.86 8.35 4.46
N THR A 101 19.85 7.53 4.82
CA THR A 101 21.19 7.57 4.21
C THR A 101 21.12 7.33 2.71
N PHE A 102 20.33 6.37 2.24
CA PHE A 102 20.18 6.11 0.80
C PHE A 102 19.55 7.30 0.07
N ILE A 103 18.61 8.00 0.71
CA ILE A 103 18.00 9.21 0.15
C ILE A 103 19.06 10.33 0.00
N VAL A 104 19.92 10.51 1.00
CA VAL A 104 21.00 11.52 0.98
C VAL A 104 22.07 11.22 -0.08
N ILE A 105 22.40 9.93 -0.29
CA ILE A 105 23.34 9.51 -1.35
C ILE A 105 22.83 9.87 -2.76
N GLY A 106 21.50 9.86 -2.94
CA GLY A 106 20.87 10.32 -4.18
C GLY A 106 19.87 9.35 -4.80
N THR A 107 19.09 9.88 -5.72
CA THR A 107 17.97 9.18 -6.36
C THR A 107 18.34 7.88 -7.07
N HIS A 108 19.56 7.80 -7.63
CA HIS A 108 20.07 6.60 -8.29
C HIS A 108 20.21 5.41 -7.32
N SER A 109 20.71 5.68 -6.09
CA SER A 109 20.83 4.66 -5.03
C SER A 109 19.46 4.19 -4.58
N VAL A 110 18.52 5.12 -4.41
CA VAL A 110 17.13 4.80 -4.05
C VAL A 110 16.48 3.92 -5.10
N ASP A 111 16.63 4.25 -6.40
CA ASP A 111 16.07 3.44 -7.50
C ASP A 111 16.63 2.03 -7.52
N LYS A 112 17.95 1.87 -7.39
CA LYS A 112 18.62 0.56 -7.39
C LYS A 112 18.15 -0.32 -6.21
N ILE A 113 18.11 0.24 -5.00
CA ILE A 113 17.66 -0.47 -3.81
C ILE A 113 16.18 -0.82 -3.92
N ASN A 114 15.35 0.12 -4.36
CA ASN A 114 13.92 -0.12 -4.53
C ASN A 114 13.65 -1.28 -5.49
N ARG A 115 14.40 -1.38 -6.60
CA ARG A 115 14.28 -2.52 -7.52
C ARG A 115 14.62 -3.85 -6.85
N VAL A 116 15.72 -3.90 -6.10
CA VAL A 116 16.14 -5.13 -5.39
C VAL A 116 15.07 -5.52 -4.36
N LEU A 117 14.65 -4.57 -3.52
CA LEU A 117 13.62 -4.81 -2.51
C LEU A 117 12.28 -5.23 -3.13
N PHE A 118 11.91 -4.65 -4.27
CA PHE A 118 10.70 -5.03 -4.99
C PHE A 118 10.76 -6.49 -5.45
N PHE A 119 11.85 -6.94 -6.06
CA PHE A 119 12.00 -8.35 -6.47
C PHE A 119 12.03 -9.30 -5.29
N VAL A 120 12.70 -8.94 -4.19
CA VAL A 120 12.69 -9.73 -2.95
C VAL A 120 11.28 -9.82 -2.38
N MET A 121 10.54 -8.70 -2.35
CA MET A 121 9.14 -8.67 -1.90
C MET A 121 8.25 -9.58 -2.75
N ILE A 122 8.36 -9.51 -4.08
CA ILE A 122 7.58 -10.38 -4.97
C ILE A 122 7.94 -11.86 -4.76
N ALA A 123 9.22 -12.18 -4.64
CA ALA A 123 9.66 -13.56 -4.39
C ALA A 123 9.11 -14.08 -3.04
N ALA A 124 9.20 -13.29 -1.98
CA ALA A 124 8.64 -13.61 -0.67
C ALA A 124 7.11 -13.77 -0.73
N PHE A 125 6.41 -12.87 -1.43
CA PHE A 125 4.97 -12.94 -1.61
C PHE A 125 4.53 -14.23 -2.33
N VAL A 126 5.20 -14.57 -3.44
CA VAL A 126 4.92 -15.81 -4.18
C VAL A 126 5.21 -17.03 -3.31
N LEU A 127 6.31 -17.01 -2.54
CA LEU A 127 6.65 -18.10 -1.62
C LEU A 127 5.54 -18.29 -0.56
N VAL A 128 5.15 -17.22 0.11
CA VAL A 128 4.09 -17.28 1.14
C VAL A 128 2.78 -17.77 0.53
N LEU A 129 2.36 -17.24 -0.61
CA LEU A 129 1.16 -17.70 -1.30
C LEU A 129 1.24 -19.18 -1.68
N SER A 130 2.39 -19.67 -2.17
CA SER A 130 2.56 -21.08 -2.54
C SER A 130 2.43 -22.03 -1.34
N LEU A 131 2.77 -21.57 -0.15
CA LEU A 131 2.60 -22.32 1.09
C LEU A 131 1.15 -22.26 1.63
N MET A 132 0.46 -21.15 1.42
CA MET A 132 -0.89 -20.91 1.93
C MET A 132 -1.98 -21.52 1.03
N LEU A 133 -1.89 -21.35 -0.29
CA LEU A 133 -2.93 -21.73 -1.25
C LEU A 133 -3.36 -23.22 -1.16
N PRO A 134 -2.46 -24.20 -0.97
CA PRO A 134 -2.85 -25.61 -0.86
C PRO A 134 -3.66 -25.94 0.40
N LYS A 135 -3.62 -25.07 1.42
CA LYS A 135 -4.28 -25.29 2.71
C LYS A 135 -5.64 -24.62 2.83
N ILE A 136 -6.11 -23.95 1.78
CA ILE A 136 -7.38 -23.22 1.76
C ILE A 136 -8.56 -24.17 1.97
N GLN A 137 -9.43 -23.83 2.91
CA GLN A 137 -10.71 -24.47 3.15
C GLN A 137 -11.83 -23.60 2.56
N PHE A 138 -12.55 -24.13 1.59
CA PHE A 138 -13.63 -23.39 0.91
C PHE A 138 -14.78 -23.02 1.85
N ASP A 139 -15.01 -23.79 2.89
CA ASP A 139 -16.06 -23.52 3.89
C ASP A 139 -15.79 -22.19 4.63
N ASN A 140 -14.54 -21.85 4.89
CA ASN A 140 -14.16 -20.58 5.50
C ASN A 140 -14.46 -19.37 4.60
N LEU A 141 -14.37 -19.54 3.27
CA LEU A 141 -14.68 -18.48 2.30
C LEU A 141 -16.18 -18.20 2.20
N MET A 142 -17.02 -19.18 2.51
CA MET A 142 -18.48 -19.06 2.49
C MET A 142 -19.02 -18.45 3.78
N ALA A 143 -18.24 -18.41 4.86
CA ALA A 143 -18.63 -17.79 6.11
C ALA A 143 -18.84 -16.27 5.89
N MET A 144 -20.07 -15.81 6.08
CA MET A 144 -20.41 -14.39 6.03
C MET A 144 -20.28 -13.80 7.45
N PRO A 145 -19.39 -12.83 7.68
CA PRO A 145 -19.40 -12.12 8.96
C PRO A 145 -20.71 -11.35 9.11
N ILE A 146 -21.31 -11.45 10.28
CA ILE A 146 -22.61 -10.82 10.60
C ILE A 146 -22.45 -9.31 10.84
N ASP A 147 -21.23 -8.85 11.16
CA ASP A 147 -20.98 -7.45 11.52
C ASP A 147 -20.50 -6.62 10.32
N ASN A 148 -21.47 -6.00 9.64
CA ASN A 148 -21.22 -5.10 8.51
C ASN A 148 -20.43 -3.82 8.92
N ALA A 149 -20.43 -3.44 10.20
CA ALA A 149 -19.72 -2.25 10.69
C ALA A 149 -18.20 -2.44 10.63
N LEU A 150 -17.70 -3.63 10.94
CA LEU A 150 -16.27 -3.96 10.81
C LEU A 150 -15.78 -3.91 9.36
N MET A 151 -16.65 -4.22 8.41
CA MET A 151 -16.31 -4.18 6.99
C MET A 151 -16.19 -2.76 6.45
N ILE A 152 -17.06 -1.85 6.89
CA ILE A 152 -16.98 -0.44 6.53
C ILE A 152 -15.71 0.19 7.12
N SER A 153 -15.28 -0.24 8.32
CA SER A 153 -14.04 0.24 8.95
C SER A 153 -12.77 -0.14 8.18
N ALA A 154 -12.80 -1.18 7.37
CA ALA A 154 -11.68 -1.56 6.50
C ALA A 154 -11.57 -0.69 5.23
N SER A 155 -12.60 0.06 4.86
CA SER A 155 -12.63 0.88 3.64
C SER A 155 -11.48 1.87 3.53
N PRO A 156 -11.04 2.60 4.59
CA PRO A 156 -9.88 3.49 4.51
C PRO A 156 -8.59 2.77 4.14
N VAL A 157 -8.40 1.53 4.63
CA VAL A 157 -7.21 0.72 4.32
C VAL A 157 -7.20 0.34 2.85
N PHE A 158 -8.31 -0.15 2.32
CA PHE A 158 -8.44 -0.48 0.90
C PHE A 158 -8.35 0.75 0.01
N PHE A 159 -8.87 1.89 0.45
CA PHE A 159 -8.73 3.14 -0.26
C PHE A 159 -7.26 3.57 -0.38
N THR A 160 -6.49 3.48 0.71
CA THR A 160 -5.05 3.81 0.69
C THR A 160 -4.24 2.81 -0.14
N ALA A 161 -4.66 1.54 -0.21
CA ALA A 161 -4.00 0.51 -1.00
C ALA A 161 -3.94 0.82 -2.51
N PHE A 162 -4.90 1.61 -3.03
CA PHE A 162 -4.92 2.08 -4.42
C PHE A 162 -4.61 3.58 -4.55
N GLY A 163 -4.01 4.18 -3.53
CA GLY A 163 -3.71 5.61 -3.45
C GLY A 163 -2.47 6.06 -4.26
N PHE A 164 -2.30 5.58 -5.49
CA PHE A 164 -1.12 5.86 -6.33
C PHE A 164 -1.17 7.19 -7.11
N HIS A 165 -2.19 8.01 -6.91
CA HIS A 165 -2.42 9.26 -7.65
C HIS A 165 -1.25 10.24 -7.56
N GLY A 166 -0.57 10.29 -6.42
CA GLY A 166 0.62 11.13 -6.22
C GLY A 166 1.81 10.77 -7.14
N SER A 167 1.85 9.54 -7.68
CA SER A 167 2.89 9.09 -8.60
C SER A 167 2.59 9.38 -10.07
N ILE A 168 1.35 9.73 -10.43
CA ILE A 168 0.93 9.95 -11.82
C ILE A 168 1.73 11.07 -12.50
N PRO A 169 2.01 12.24 -11.86
CA PRO A 169 2.84 13.28 -12.46
C PRO A 169 4.23 12.78 -12.85
N SER A 170 4.88 12.05 -11.94
CA SER A 170 6.21 11.50 -12.19
C SER A 170 6.20 10.46 -13.31
N LEU A 171 5.16 9.62 -13.36
CA LEU A 171 4.99 8.63 -14.42
C LEU A 171 4.70 9.29 -15.76
N ASN A 172 3.87 10.34 -15.80
CA ASN A 172 3.59 11.10 -17.00
C ASN A 172 4.87 11.74 -17.59
N LYS A 173 5.67 12.37 -16.71
CA LYS A 173 6.97 12.94 -17.08
C LYS A 173 7.92 11.86 -17.62
N TYR A 174 8.01 10.71 -16.95
CA TYR A 174 8.86 9.58 -17.39
C TYR A 174 8.44 9.04 -18.77
N LEU A 175 7.15 9.02 -19.07
CA LEU A 175 6.59 8.58 -20.36
C LEU A 175 6.55 9.68 -21.42
N GLY A 176 7.12 10.86 -21.16
CA GLY A 176 7.17 11.99 -22.09
C GLY A 176 5.79 12.52 -22.49
N GLY A 177 4.79 12.43 -21.61
CA GLY A 177 3.42 12.88 -21.89
C GLY A 177 2.61 11.95 -22.79
N ASN A 178 3.06 10.71 -23.04
CA ASN A 178 2.33 9.75 -23.87
C ASN A 178 1.10 9.22 -23.15
N ALA A 179 -0.07 9.78 -23.46
CA ALA A 179 -1.35 9.44 -22.82
C ALA A 179 -1.72 7.95 -22.97
N LYS A 180 -1.42 7.32 -24.12
CA LYS A 180 -1.71 5.89 -24.32
C LYS A 180 -0.86 5.02 -23.42
N ALA A 181 0.44 5.31 -23.34
CA ALA A 181 1.36 4.58 -22.46
C ALA A 181 0.97 4.78 -20.98
N LEU A 182 0.59 6.00 -20.59
CA LEU A 182 0.16 6.32 -19.24
C LEU A 182 -1.12 5.55 -18.84
N ARG A 183 -2.14 5.51 -19.71
CA ARG A 183 -3.37 4.71 -19.49
C ARG A 183 -3.05 3.23 -19.32
N ILE A 184 -2.20 2.66 -20.18
CA ILE A 184 -1.79 1.25 -20.08
C ILE A 184 -1.05 0.99 -18.78
N ALA A 185 -0.13 1.86 -18.40
CA ALA A 185 0.63 1.72 -17.16
C ALA A 185 -0.27 1.76 -15.91
N ILE A 186 -1.26 2.67 -15.89
CA ILE A 186 -2.26 2.77 -14.80
C ILE A 186 -3.10 1.48 -14.73
N LEU A 187 -3.65 1.03 -15.86
CA LEU A 187 -4.53 -0.16 -15.88
C LEU A 187 -3.77 -1.43 -15.52
N ILE A 188 -2.60 -1.65 -16.12
CA ILE A 188 -1.81 -2.85 -15.83
C ILE A 188 -1.27 -2.80 -14.40
N GLY A 189 -0.69 -1.68 -13.97
CA GLY A 189 -0.13 -1.54 -12.63
C GLY A 189 -1.18 -1.74 -11.53
N SER A 190 -2.32 -1.04 -11.63
CA SER A 190 -3.40 -1.20 -10.67
C SER A 190 -4.06 -2.59 -10.72
N GLY A 191 -4.15 -3.19 -11.92
CA GLY A 191 -4.68 -4.54 -12.12
C GLY A 191 -3.80 -5.63 -11.49
N ILE A 192 -2.48 -5.53 -11.62
CA ILE A 192 -1.54 -6.45 -10.95
C ILE A 192 -1.68 -6.33 -9.43
N THR A 193 -1.77 -5.10 -8.92
CA THR A 193 -1.98 -4.84 -7.49
C THR A 193 -3.30 -5.42 -7.00
N LEU A 194 -4.39 -5.21 -7.74
CA LEU A 194 -5.68 -5.81 -7.44
C LEU A 194 -5.60 -7.34 -7.37
N PHE A 195 -4.97 -7.96 -8.35
CA PHE A 195 -4.80 -9.41 -8.40
C PHE A 195 -4.02 -9.94 -7.19
N ALA A 196 -2.94 -9.26 -6.82
CA ALA A 196 -2.17 -9.62 -5.63
C ALA A 196 -3.01 -9.52 -4.35
N TYR A 197 -3.82 -8.47 -4.19
CA TYR A 197 -4.72 -8.33 -3.05
C TYR A 197 -5.83 -9.37 -3.03
N ILE A 198 -6.39 -9.75 -4.19
CA ILE A 198 -7.38 -10.83 -4.27
C ILE A 198 -6.76 -12.16 -3.80
N LEU A 199 -5.56 -12.49 -4.28
CA LEU A 199 -4.86 -13.70 -3.85
C LEU A 199 -4.56 -13.70 -2.35
N TRP A 200 -4.14 -12.54 -1.81
CA TRP A 200 -3.91 -12.40 -0.37
C TRP A 200 -5.19 -12.60 0.43
N GLN A 201 -6.29 -11.93 0.04
CA GLN A 201 -7.59 -12.08 0.69
C GLN A 201 -8.12 -13.52 0.62
N LEU A 202 -7.96 -14.17 -0.54
CA LEU A 202 -8.33 -15.57 -0.72
C LEU A 202 -7.55 -16.47 0.25
N SER A 203 -6.25 -16.27 0.36
CA SER A 203 -5.38 -17.08 1.21
C SER A 203 -5.69 -16.87 2.69
N THR A 204 -5.81 -15.62 3.14
CA THR A 204 -6.04 -15.30 4.56
C THR A 204 -7.43 -15.72 5.03
N HIS A 205 -8.47 -15.43 4.25
CA HIS A 205 -9.84 -15.84 4.59
C HIS A 205 -10.08 -17.35 4.44
N GLY A 206 -9.32 -18.00 3.56
CA GLY A 206 -9.45 -19.46 3.36
C GLY A 206 -8.75 -20.30 4.43
N LEU A 207 -7.73 -19.73 5.11
CA LEU A 207 -6.96 -20.45 6.13
C LEU A 207 -7.54 -20.33 7.52
N LEU A 208 -8.05 -19.15 7.88
CA LEU A 208 -8.48 -18.83 9.24
C LEU A 208 -10.00 -18.71 9.33
N THR A 209 -10.56 -19.35 10.33
CA THR A 209 -11.95 -19.07 10.72
C THR A 209 -12.04 -17.68 11.35
N GLN A 210 -13.22 -17.06 11.35
CA GLN A 210 -13.43 -15.74 11.95
C GLN A 210 -13.03 -15.70 13.44
N ASN A 211 -13.31 -16.77 14.18
CA ASN A 211 -12.98 -16.85 15.60
C ASN A 211 -11.48 -16.93 15.85
N GLU A 212 -10.75 -17.71 15.05
CA GLU A 212 -9.28 -17.78 15.11
C GLU A 212 -8.65 -16.45 14.77
N PHE A 213 -9.14 -15.79 13.73
CA PHE A 213 -8.68 -14.46 13.35
C PHE A 213 -8.86 -13.43 14.46
N LEU A 214 -10.04 -13.41 15.12
CA LEU A 214 -10.31 -12.51 16.25
C LEU A 214 -9.43 -12.84 17.46
N GLN A 215 -9.15 -14.11 17.75
CA GLN A 215 -8.25 -14.51 18.82
C GLN A 215 -6.80 -14.04 18.55
N ILE A 216 -6.31 -14.18 17.32
CA ILE A 216 -4.98 -13.71 16.93
C ILE A 216 -4.89 -12.19 17.11
N LEU A 217 -5.90 -11.43 16.66
CA LEU A 217 -5.94 -9.98 16.83
C LEU A 217 -5.96 -9.53 18.30
N GLN A 218 -6.55 -10.32 19.18
CA GLN A 218 -6.57 -10.04 20.63
C GLN A 218 -5.24 -10.34 21.30
N GLN A 219 -4.50 -11.35 20.83
CA GLN A 219 -3.21 -11.76 21.39
C GLN A 219 -2.05 -10.95 20.83
N ASP A 220 -2.03 -10.74 19.54
CA ASP A 220 -1.00 -10.00 18.83
C ASP A 220 -1.61 -9.35 17.57
N ALA A 221 -1.91 -8.07 17.68
CA ALA A 221 -2.48 -7.29 16.57
C ALA A 221 -1.43 -6.95 15.48
N THR A 222 -0.23 -7.53 15.54
CA THR A 222 0.82 -7.30 14.55
C THR A 222 0.67 -8.22 13.33
N LEU A 223 1.23 -7.79 12.21
CA LEU A 223 1.30 -8.61 11.00
C LEU A 223 2.07 -9.94 11.25
N ASN A 224 3.05 -9.91 12.14
CA ASN A 224 3.85 -11.08 12.52
C ASN A 224 3.00 -12.15 13.21
N GLY A 225 2.12 -11.78 14.13
CA GLY A 225 1.21 -12.72 14.78
C GLY A 225 0.35 -13.45 13.74
N LEU A 226 -0.17 -12.71 12.77
CA LEU A 226 -1.00 -13.26 11.71
C LEU A 226 -0.22 -14.21 10.77
N VAL A 227 0.98 -13.81 10.35
CA VAL A 227 1.84 -14.63 9.48
C VAL A 227 2.31 -15.88 10.20
N THR A 228 2.73 -15.77 11.45
CA THR A 228 3.17 -16.91 12.27
C THR A 228 2.05 -17.91 12.46
N ALA A 229 0.84 -17.44 12.81
CA ALA A 229 -0.33 -18.30 12.95
C ALA A 229 -0.68 -19.04 11.63
N THR A 230 -0.61 -18.34 10.48
CA THR A 230 -0.90 -18.96 9.17
C THR A 230 0.17 -19.94 8.70
N LEU A 231 1.41 -19.82 9.16
CA LEU A 231 2.49 -20.75 8.82
C LEU A 231 2.53 -21.97 9.74
N THR A 232 1.98 -21.87 10.96
CA THR A 232 1.96 -22.97 11.95
C THR A 232 0.76 -23.92 11.79
N ILE A 233 -0.26 -23.53 11.03
CA ILE A 233 -1.38 -24.38 10.61
C ILE A 233 -0.96 -25.19 9.36
#